data_ef01d688b5657666d4d5dbdc3d3bbee2
#
_entry.id   ef01d688b5657666d4d5dbdc3d3bbee2
#
_cell.length_a   1.000
_cell.length_b   1.000
_cell.length_c   1.000
_cell.angle_alpha   90.00
_cell.angle_beta   90.00
_cell.angle_gamma   90.00
#
_symmetry.space_group_name_H-M   'P 1'
#
loop_
_entity.id
_entity.type
_entity.pdbx_description
1 polymer ?
#
loop_
_entity_poly.entity_id
_entity_poly.type
_entity_poly.pdbx_seq_one_letter_code
_entity_poly.pdbx_strand_id
1 'polypeptide(L)'
;MKHYLLSVCYPPGSTQPPPEKLRKIGQDVTAVHEEMVKAGAWVFGGALHPVSTATVVQDRNGEAITTDGPFAEGKEHIGGLSIIRAPDLDAALAWARKVSRATTTPIEVQPFQDGDHP
;
A
#
# COMPACT_ATOMS: atom_id res chain seq x y z
N MET A 1 8.48 17.24 8.48
CA MET A 1 7.31 16.57 7.89
C MET A 1 7.11 15.21 8.52
N LYS A 2 5.89 14.74 8.50
CA LYS A 2 5.53 13.43 9.04
C LYS A 2 5.47 12.40 7.93
N HIS A 3 5.64 11.13 8.30
CA HIS A 3 5.54 10.03 7.35
C HIS A 3 4.23 9.27 7.53
N TYR A 4 3.68 8.82 6.44
CA TYR A 4 2.42 8.08 6.40
C TYR A 4 2.54 6.87 5.51
N LEU A 5 1.91 5.77 5.93
CA LEU A 5 1.79 4.56 5.13
C LEU A 5 0.42 4.57 4.45
N LEU A 6 0.41 4.50 3.14
CA LEU A 6 -0.80 4.36 2.35
C LEU A 6 -0.84 2.93 1.82
N SER A 7 -1.83 2.16 2.24
CA SER A 7 -1.95 0.76 1.84
C SER A 7 -3.12 0.58 0.88
N VAL A 8 -2.85 -0.06 -0.25
CA VAL A 8 -3.87 -0.43 -1.22
C VAL A 8 -4.54 -1.71 -0.73
N CYS A 9 -5.83 -1.62 -0.40
CA CYS A 9 -6.54 -2.72 0.25
C CYS A 9 -7.47 -3.43 -0.73
N TYR A 10 -7.37 -4.75 -0.78
CA TYR A 10 -8.25 -5.59 -1.59
C TYR A 10 -9.16 -6.40 -0.68
N PRO A 11 -10.49 -6.32 -0.87
CA PRO A 11 -11.41 -7.14 -0.10
C PRO A 11 -11.23 -8.63 -0.42
N PRO A 12 -11.65 -9.52 0.50
CA PRO A 12 -11.57 -10.95 0.23
C PRO A 12 -12.34 -11.32 -1.05
N GLY A 13 -11.77 -12.24 -1.83
CA GLY A 13 -12.42 -12.67 -3.07
C GLY A 13 -12.30 -11.71 -4.23
N SER A 14 -11.51 -10.66 -4.10
CA SER A 14 -11.27 -9.72 -5.19
C SER A 14 -10.61 -10.44 -6.37
N THR A 15 -11.08 -10.15 -7.58
CA THR A 15 -10.49 -10.68 -8.80
C THR A 15 -9.75 -9.59 -9.55
N GLN A 16 -8.82 -10.02 -10.39
CA GLN A 16 -8.07 -9.10 -11.21
C GLN A 16 -8.98 -8.43 -12.24
N PRO A 17 -8.90 -7.11 -12.40
CA PRO A 17 -9.68 -6.40 -13.42
C PRO A 17 -9.28 -6.84 -14.84
N PRO A 18 -10.15 -6.57 -15.84
CA PRO A 18 -9.80 -6.84 -17.24
C PRO A 18 -8.54 -6.09 -17.68
N PRO A 19 -7.84 -6.58 -18.71
CA PRO A 19 -6.57 -5.96 -19.14
C PRO A 19 -6.65 -4.46 -19.45
N GLU A 20 -7.73 -4.01 -20.06
CA GLU A 20 -7.91 -2.59 -20.38
C GLU A 20 -7.99 -1.73 -19.11
N LYS A 21 -8.73 -2.22 -18.13
CA LYS A 21 -8.86 -1.52 -16.85
C LYS A 21 -7.54 -1.52 -16.10
N LEU A 22 -6.81 -2.64 -16.13
CA LEU A 22 -5.47 -2.71 -15.52
C LEU A 22 -4.51 -1.70 -16.14
N ARG A 23 -4.57 -1.54 -17.46
CA ARG A 23 -3.71 -0.57 -18.15
C ARG A 23 -4.02 0.85 -17.69
N LYS A 24 -5.30 1.18 -17.59
CA LYS A 24 -5.70 2.51 -17.13
C LYS A 24 -5.27 2.75 -15.69
N ILE A 25 -5.46 1.76 -14.83
CA ILE A 25 -5.02 1.84 -13.43
C ILE A 25 -3.51 2.11 -13.38
N GLY A 26 -2.73 1.36 -14.15
CA GLY A 26 -1.28 1.55 -14.20
C GLY A 26 -0.88 2.93 -14.64
N GLN A 27 -1.55 3.48 -15.67
CA GLN A 27 -1.29 4.84 -16.14
C GLN A 27 -1.64 5.87 -15.08
N ASP A 28 -2.79 5.72 -14.42
CA ASP A 28 -3.25 6.66 -13.41
C ASP A 28 -2.37 6.61 -12.15
N VAL A 29 -1.94 5.41 -11.75
CA VAL A 29 -1.01 5.24 -10.62
C VAL A 29 0.34 5.90 -10.94
N THR A 30 0.84 5.73 -12.15
CA THR A 30 2.09 6.36 -12.58
C THR A 30 1.97 7.89 -12.51
N ALA A 31 0.83 8.43 -12.94
CA ALA A 31 0.61 9.88 -12.90
C ALA A 31 0.62 10.42 -11.45
N VAL A 32 -0.02 9.71 -10.53
CA VAL A 32 -0.02 10.12 -9.12
C VAL A 32 1.39 10.03 -8.53
N HIS A 33 2.11 8.97 -8.87
CA HIS A 33 3.50 8.80 -8.44
C HIS A 33 4.36 9.99 -8.89
N GLU A 34 4.22 10.40 -10.14
CA GLU A 34 4.97 11.54 -10.65
C GLU A 34 4.60 12.84 -9.92
N GLU A 35 3.33 13.04 -9.60
CA GLU A 35 2.91 14.20 -8.80
C GLU A 35 3.56 14.17 -7.41
N MET A 36 3.57 13.00 -6.77
CA MET A 36 4.19 12.86 -5.45
C MET A 36 5.68 13.16 -5.48
N VAL A 37 6.38 12.68 -6.50
CA VAL A 37 7.82 12.95 -6.66
C VAL A 37 8.05 14.44 -6.83
N LYS A 38 7.29 15.11 -7.69
CA LYS A 38 7.42 16.55 -7.90
C LYS A 38 7.13 17.35 -6.65
N ALA A 39 6.17 16.91 -5.85
CA ALA A 39 5.80 17.61 -4.62
C ALA A 39 6.75 17.31 -3.46
N GLY A 40 7.72 16.41 -3.63
CA GLY A 40 8.60 15.98 -2.55
C GLY A 40 7.92 15.09 -1.52
N ALA A 41 6.77 14.52 -1.86
CA ALA A 41 6.01 13.67 -0.95
C ALA A 41 6.42 12.19 -1.00
N TRP A 42 6.97 11.75 -2.10
CA TRP A 42 7.29 10.34 -2.29
C TRP A 42 8.53 9.91 -1.49
N VAL A 43 8.42 8.80 -0.76
CA VAL A 43 9.55 8.19 -0.07
C VAL A 43 9.87 6.83 -0.69
N PHE A 44 8.91 5.92 -0.66
CA PHE A 44 9.09 4.57 -1.19
C PHE A 44 7.74 3.90 -1.37
N GLY A 45 7.67 2.96 -2.28
CA GLY A 45 6.46 2.15 -2.44
C GLY A 45 6.51 1.28 -3.66
N GLY A 46 5.47 0.52 -3.84
CA GLY A 46 5.31 -0.36 -4.98
C GLY A 46 4.18 -1.34 -4.80
N ALA A 47 3.91 -2.08 -5.87
CA ALA A 47 2.95 -3.16 -5.85
C ALA A 47 3.59 -4.41 -5.26
N LEU A 48 2.79 -5.22 -4.60
CA LEU A 48 3.23 -6.50 -4.05
C LEU A 48 2.81 -7.62 -4.99
N HIS A 49 3.55 -8.72 -4.94
CA HIS A 49 3.12 -9.95 -5.60
C HIS A 49 1.85 -10.47 -4.94
N PRO A 50 1.12 -11.39 -5.59
CA PRO A 50 -0.10 -11.94 -5.00
C PRO A 50 0.10 -12.45 -3.59
N VAL A 51 -0.92 -12.31 -2.77
CA VAL A 51 -0.85 -12.66 -1.34
C VAL A 51 -0.49 -14.12 -1.11
N SER A 52 -0.78 -14.99 -2.08
CA SER A 52 -0.38 -16.41 -2.00
C SER A 52 1.13 -16.61 -1.93
N THR A 53 1.91 -15.59 -2.32
CA THR A 53 3.38 -15.66 -2.24
C THR A 53 3.92 -15.28 -0.87
N ALA A 54 3.06 -14.84 0.05
CA ALA A 54 3.48 -14.42 1.38
C ALA A 54 3.95 -15.62 2.20
N THR A 55 4.87 -15.36 3.12
CA THR A 55 5.34 -16.36 4.07
C THR A 55 5.33 -15.74 5.44
N VAL A 56 4.78 -16.43 6.42
CA VAL A 56 4.75 -15.98 7.80
C VAL A 56 5.86 -16.67 8.57
N VAL A 57 6.63 -15.89 9.31
CA VAL A 57 7.69 -16.42 10.17
C VAL A 57 7.36 -16.06 11.61
N GLN A 58 7.49 -17.04 12.48
CA GLN A 58 7.24 -16.85 13.89
C GLN A 58 8.36 -17.53 14.68
N ASP A 59 8.94 -16.83 15.65
CA ASP A 59 9.90 -17.45 16.57
C ASP A 59 9.15 -17.90 17.82
N ARG A 60 9.22 -19.17 18.08
CA ARG A 60 8.56 -19.76 19.22
C ARG A 60 9.57 -20.55 20.05
N ASN A 61 9.90 -20.02 21.22
CA ASN A 61 10.87 -20.63 22.13
C ASN A 61 12.23 -20.92 21.47
N GLY A 62 12.71 -20.00 20.64
CA GLY A 62 13.97 -20.13 19.94
C GLY A 62 13.90 -20.91 18.63
N GLU A 63 12.72 -21.38 18.25
CA GLU A 63 12.53 -22.06 16.96
C GLU A 63 11.79 -21.16 15.98
N ALA A 64 12.30 -21.10 14.75
CA ALA A 64 11.63 -20.38 13.67
C ALA A 64 10.58 -21.29 13.05
N ILE A 65 9.33 -20.82 13.06
CA ILE A 65 8.21 -21.51 12.41
C ILE A 65 7.81 -20.69 11.20
N THR A 66 7.85 -21.31 10.03
CA THR A 66 7.44 -20.63 8.79
C THR A 66 6.16 -21.27 8.26
N THR A 67 5.27 -20.44 7.77
CA THR A 67 3.99 -20.86 7.20
C THR A 67 3.81 -20.18 5.86
N ASP A 68 3.53 -20.93 4.82
CA ASP A 68 3.25 -20.37 3.51
C ASP A 68 1.86 -19.72 3.51
N GLY A 69 1.76 -18.62 2.80
CA GLY A 69 0.53 -17.89 2.68
C GLY A 69 0.41 -16.74 3.67
N PRO A 70 -0.69 -16.00 3.59
CA PRO A 70 -0.88 -14.82 4.45
C PRO A 70 -1.18 -15.20 5.89
N PHE A 71 -0.88 -14.26 6.81
CA PHE A 71 -1.12 -14.45 8.24
C PHE A 71 -2.61 -14.67 8.54
N ALA A 72 -3.47 -13.98 7.82
CA ALA A 72 -4.92 -14.07 8.03
C ALA A 72 -5.62 -14.35 6.71
N GLU A 73 -6.06 -15.59 6.51
CA GLU A 73 -6.81 -15.96 5.31
C GLU A 73 -8.23 -15.40 5.36
N GLY A 74 -8.80 -15.13 4.19
CA GLY A 74 -10.18 -14.66 4.05
C GLY A 74 -10.41 -13.21 4.47
N LYS A 75 -9.37 -12.48 4.83
CA LYS A 75 -9.44 -11.07 5.20
C LYS A 75 -8.92 -10.19 4.10
N GLU A 76 -9.09 -8.87 4.27
CA GLU A 76 -8.51 -7.92 3.32
C GLU A 76 -7.00 -8.08 3.26
N HIS A 77 -6.47 -7.91 2.06
CA HIS A 77 -5.03 -8.01 1.84
C HIS A 77 -4.50 -6.74 1.23
N ILE A 78 -3.23 -6.46 1.54
CA ILE A 78 -2.55 -5.31 0.97
C ILE A 78 -1.95 -5.73 -0.37
N GLY A 79 -2.33 -5.05 -1.44
CA GLY A 79 -1.80 -5.32 -2.78
C GLY A 79 -0.65 -4.41 -3.18
N GLY A 80 -0.42 -3.35 -2.41
CA GLY A 80 0.66 -2.40 -2.64
C GLY A 80 0.67 -1.37 -1.55
N LEU A 81 1.74 -0.61 -1.48
CA LEU A 81 1.84 0.44 -0.49
C LEU A 81 2.67 1.61 -1.00
N SER A 82 2.47 2.75 -0.37
CA SER A 82 3.30 3.93 -0.58
C SER A 82 3.63 4.55 0.78
N ILE A 83 4.88 4.89 0.97
CA ILE A 83 5.29 5.68 2.12
C ILE A 83 5.52 7.10 1.61
N ILE A 84 4.79 8.05 2.21
CA ILE A 84 4.86 9.44 1.80
C ILE A 84 5.18 10.33 2.98
N ARG A 85 5.65 11.54 2.68
CA ARG A 85 5.77 12.59 3.70
C ARG A 85 4.74 13.68 3.40
N ALA A 86 4.16 14.17 4.47
CA ALA A 86 3.16 15.25 4.40
C ALA A 86 3.21 16.06 5.68
N PRO A 87 2.82 17.33 5.63
CA PRO A 87 2.85 18.16 6.84
C PRO A 87 1.85 17.73 7.90
N ASP A 88 0.72 17.14 7.49
CA ASP A 88 -0.32 16.72 8.41
C ASP A 88 -1.18 15.62 7.78
N LEU A 89 -2.11 15.10 8.58
CA LEU A 89 -3.00 14.03 8.12
C LEU A 89 -3.89 14.47 6.95
N ASP A 90 -4.38 15.70 6.97
CA ASP A 90 -5.24 16.18 5.89
C ASP A 90 -4.54 16.15 4.53
N ALA A 91 -3.26 16.54 4.51
CA ALA A 91 -2.47 16.47 3.28
C ALA A 91 -2.26 15.00 2.86
N ALA A 92 -2.01 14.11 3.82
CA ALA A 92 -1.86 12.68 3.51
C ALA A 92 -3.15 12.09 2.97
N LEU A 93 -4.30 12.47 3.53
CA LEU A 93 -5.61 12.01 3.05
C LEU A 93 -5.90 12.51 1.63
N ALA A 94 -5.45 13.71 1.30
CA ALA A 94 -5.60 14.23 -0.07
C ALA A 94 -4.82 13.37 -1.07
N TRP A 95 -3.58 12.97 -0.72
CA TRP A 95 -2.82 12.05 -1.54
C TRP A 95 -3.49 10.68 -1.64
N ALA A 96 -3.98 10.16 -0.53
CA ALA A 96 -4.67 8.86 -0.49
C ALA A 96 -5.90 8.86 -1.40
N ARG A 97 -6.63 9.96 -1.46
CA ARG A 97 -7.79 10.08 -2.34
C ARG A 97 -7.37 9.95 -3.81
N LYS A 98 -6.26 10.57 -4.19
CA LYS A 98 -5.74 10.43 -5.55
C LYS A 98 -5.34 8.99 -5.86
N VAL A 99 -4.69 8.32 -4.92
CA VAL A 99 -4.32 6.91 -5.08
C VAL A 99 -5.56 6.03 -5.18
N SER A 100 -6.56 6.27 -4.34
CA SER A 100 -7.82 5.51 -4.39
C SER A 100 -8.53 5.66 -5.73
N ARG A 101 -8.57 6.89 -6.25
CA ARG A 101 -9.16 7.14 -7.57
C ARG A 101 -8.41 6.39 -8.67
N ALA A 102 -7.08 6.37 -8.59
CA ALA A 102 -6.26 5.70 -9.59
C ALA A 102 -6.37 4.17 -9.52
N THR A 103 -6.36 3.62 -8.32
CA THR A 103 -6.40 2.16 -8.12
C THR A 103 -7.82 1.60 -8.13
N THR A 104 -8.82 2.44 -7.93
CA THR A 104 -10.23 2.06 -7.75
C THR A 104 -10.46 1.17 -6.52
N THR A 105 -9.60 1.29 -5.52
CA THR A 105 -9.68 0.52 -4.28
C THR A 105 -9.65 1.43 -3.07
N PRO A 106 -10.10 0.95 -1.91
CA PRO A 106 -9.88 1.69 -0.65
C PRO A 106 -8.39 1.81 -0.34
N ILE A 107 -8.02 2.94 0.25
CA ILE A 107 -6.65 3.19 0.70
C ILE A 107 -6.68 3.42 2.20
N GLU A 108 -5.95 2.62 2.94
CA GLU A 108 -5.79 2.81 4.37
C GLU A 108 -4.60 3.73 4.62
N VAL A 109 -4.79 4.73 5.45
CA VAL A 109 -3.76 5.71 5.78
C VAL A 109 -3.40 5.54 7.24
N GLN A 110 -2.11 5.33 7.53
CA GLN A 110 -1.65 5.15 8.89
C GLN A 110 -0.38 5.97 9.13
N PRO A 111 -0.38 6.84 10.14
CA PRO A 111 0.82 7.62 10.43
C PRO A 111 1.90 6.75 11.08
N PHE A 112 3.15 7.04 10.77
CA PHE A 112 4.27 6.43 11.48
C PHE A 112 4.41 7.08 12.86
N GLN A 113 4.89 6.31 13.80
CA GLN A 113 5.22 6.86 15.12
C GLN A 113 6.38 7.84 15.01
N ASP A 114 6.38 8.83 15.89
CA ASP A 114 7.44 9.85 16.00
C ASP A 114 7.60 10.75 14.78
N GLY A 115 6.76 10.59 13.78
CA GLY A 115 6.58 11.52 12.69
C GLY A 115 7.73 11.65 11.72
N ASP A 116 8.88 12.07 12.16
CA ASP A 116 9.99 12.42 11.29
C ASP A 116 11.09 11.35 11.35
N HIS A 117 11.02 10.41 10.44
CA HIS A 117 12.09 9.44 10.26
C HIS A 117 12.95 9.83 9.06
N PRO A 118 14.24 9.55 9.12
CA PRO A 118 15.11 9.80 7.99
C PRO A 118 14.80 8.92 6.79
#